data_6308164f1bb206c86fd0ceda605a90ba
#
_entry.id   6308164f1bb206c86fd0ceda605a90ba
#
_cell.length_a   1.000
_cell.length_b   1.000
_cell.length_c   1.000
_cell.angle_alpha   90.00
_cell.angle_beta   90.00
_cell.angle_gamma   90.00
#
_symmetry.space_group_name_H-M   'P 1'
#
loop_
_entity.id
_entity.type
_entity.pdbx_description
1 polymer ?
#
loop_
_entity_poly.entity_id
_entity_poly.type
_entity_poly.pdbx_seq_one_letter_code
_entity_poly.pdbx_strand_id
1 'polypeptide(L)'
;MVPAPTRTFEAGLRTLTDRLGLRVKEFPTARMSPNELSANPRARAADLNAAFADPSVAAVIASIGGDDSARILPYLDADVIRANPKILMGWSDTCTQLVFCHNLGLVTFHGPAVMAGLAQLWNFPEAEAHLRAMLFEPSESLLYEPFPRWTNSYLDWNAPDNDGRVEALQPHDGWNWLSGNGARSGRLFGGCIEVLEFLKGSRHWPGEDFWTDRILFLETSEDKPTIDQVRYWLFNYGIQGVCDRAAGLLIGRARGYSADEKQELDQVIIDTVVGQFGASGLPIVTNMDFGHTDPQWILPLGVTAELDCDRRTFRLIEPAVC
;
A
#
# COMPACT_ATOMS: atom_id res chain seq x y z
N MET A 1 -8.35 -16.47 -0.88
CA MET A 1 -6.89 -16.72 -1.02
C MET A 1 -6.60 -17.33 -2.39
N VAL A 2 -5.68 -16.73 -3.18
CA VAL A 2 -5.38 -17.17 -4.55
C VAL A 2 -4.33 -18.29 -4.52
N PRO A 3 -4.52 -19.42 -5.20
CA PRO A 3 -3.52 -20.48 -5.24
C PRO A 3 -2.30 -20.05 -6.05
N ALA A 4 -1.08 -20.27 -5.53
CA ALA A 4 0.15 -20.24 -6.30
C ALA A 4 0.53 -21.66 -6.74
N PRO A 5 1.19 -21.85 -7.89
CA PRO A 5 1.56 -20.84 -8.88
C PRO A 5 0.46 -20.68 -9.94
N THR A 6 0.04 -19.46 -10.18
CA THR A 6 -0.88 -19.12 -11.28
C THR A 6 -0.07 -18.62 -12.49
N ARG A 7 -0.70 -18.59 -13.67
CA ARG A 7 -0.11 -17.95 -14.86
C ARG A 7 0.21 -16.47 -14.58
N THR A 8 -0.61 -15.80 -13.79
CA THR A 8 -0.39 -14.42 -13.36
C THR A 8 0.87 -14.29 -12.51
N PHE A 9 1.16 -15.24 -11.62
CA PHE A 9 2.44 -15.26 -10.89
C PHE A 9 3.64 -15.34 -11.84
N GLU A 10 3.59 -16.26 -12.80
CA GLU A 10 4.65 -16.37 -13.82
C GLU A 10 4.78 -15.10 -14.68
N ALA A 11 3.66 -14.44 -15.00
CA ALA A 11 3.68 -13.15 -15.70
C ALA A 11 4.38 -12.06 -14.88
N GLY A 12 4.12 -11.98 -13.58
CA GLY A 12 4.81 -11.08 -12.67
C GLY A 12 6.31 -11.37 -12.57
N LEU A 13 6.71 -12.64 -12.51
CA LEU A 13 8.13 -13.02 -12.55
C LEU A 13 8.80 -12.58 -13.86
N ARG A 14 8.15 -12.78 -15.02
CA ARG A 14 8.65 -12.27 -16.30
C ARG A 14 8.78 -10.75 -16.32
N THR A 15 7.87 -10.03 -15.71
CA THR A 15 8.01 -8.57 -15.58
C THR A 15 9.27 -8.21 -14.81
N LEU A 16 9.54 -8.88 -13.69
CA LEU A 16 10.75 -8.64 -12.90
C LEU A 16 12.02 -8.97 -13.69
N THR A 17 12.06 -10.12 -14.40
CA THR A 17 13.26 -10.59 -15.10
C THR A 17 13.46 -9.90 -16.44
N ASP A 18 12.46 -9.93 -17.32
CA ASP A 18 12.62 -9.58 -18.73
C ASP A 18 12.46 -8.06 -18.94
N ARG A 19 11.60 -7.40 -18.14
CA ARG A 19 11.33 -5.97 -18.30
C ARG A 19 12.15 -5.10 -17.34
N LEU A 20 12.26 -5.51 -16.08
CA LEU A 20 13.02 -4.75 -15.08
C LEU A 20 14.49 -5.19 -14.97
N GLY A 21 14.89 -6.30 -15.60
CA GLY A 21 16.25 -6.81 -15.63
C GLY A 21 16.74 -7.35 -14.28
N LEU A 22 15.82 -7.77 -13.40
CA LEU A 22 16.15 -8.24 -12.06
C LEU A 22 16.39 -9.76 -12.04
N ARG A 23 17.24 -10.20 -11.14
CA ARG A 23 17.37 -11.63 -10.82
C ARG A 23 16.40 -11.98 -9.72
N VAL A 24 15.48 -12.87 -9.98
CA VAL A 24 14.48 -13.33 -9.01
C VAL A 24 14.99 -14.57 -8.26
N LYS A 25 14.85 -14.53 -6.94
CA LYS A 25 15.03 -15.68 -6.04
C LYS A 25 13.69 -15.97 -5.37
N GLU A 26 13.10 -17.10 -5.71
CA GLU A 26 11.88 -17.57 -5.06
C GLU A 26 12.21 -18.29 -3.76
N PHE A 27 11.47 -17.97 -2.70
CA PHE A 27 11.52 -18.70 -1.44
C PHE A 27 10.40 -19.76 -1.41
N PRO A 28 10.56 -20.87 -0.68
CA PRO A 28 9.66 -22.02 -0.77
C PRO A 28 8.18 -21.69 -0.62
N THR A 29 7.83 -20.75 0.26
CA THR A 29 6.43 -20.40 0.50
C THR A 29 5.76 -19.65 -0.66
N ALA A 30 6.53 -19.09 -1.61
CA ALA A 30 5.98 -18.46 -2.81
C ALA A 30 5.22 -19.42 -3.73
N ARG A 31 5.48 -20.73 -3.61
CA ARG A 31 4.87 -21.82 -4.41
C ARG A 31 3.89 -22.70 -3.60
N MET A 32 3.71 -22.43 -2.32
CA MET A 32 2.78 -23.20 -1.49
C MET A 32 1.32 -22.83 -1.82
N SER A 33 0.45 -23.81 -1.67
CA SER A 33 -1.00 -23.55 -1.75
C SER A 33 -1.49 -22.71 -0.57
N PRO A 34 -2.63 -22.04 -0.69
CA PRO A 34 -3.23 -21.26 0.40
C PRO A 34 -3.40 -22.05 1.70
N ASN A 35 -3.84 -23.31 1.59
CA ASN A 35 -4.03 -24.17 2.77
C ASN A 35 -2.71 -24.48 3.47
N GLU A 36 -1.63 -24.74 2.72
CA GLU A 36 -0.29 -24.96 3.26
C GLU A 36 0.23 -23.68 3.92
N LEU A 37 0.05 -22.51 3.30
CA LEU A 37 0.46 -21.21 3.84
C LEU A 37 -0.26 -20.89 5.14
N SER A 38 -1.59 -21.06 5.18
CA SER A 38 -2.40 -20.83 6.38
C SER A 38 -2.06 -21.80 7.51
N ALA A 39 -1.73 -23.07 7.18
CA ALA A 39 -1.30 -24.07 8.16
C ALA A 39 0.12 -23.81 8.72
N ASN A 40 0.97 -23.05 8.01
CA ASN A 40 2.39 -22.91 8.32
C ASN A 40 2.86 -21.44 8.45
N PRO A 41 2.35 -20.65 9.40
CA PRO A 41 2.80 -19.26 9.58
C PRO A 41 4.30 -19.17 9.93
N ARG A 42 4.86 -20.19 10.60
CA ARG A 42 6.29 -20.26 10.91
C ARG A 42 7.17 -20.41 9.67
N ALA A 43 6.74 -21.19 8.67
CA ALA A 43 7.47 -21.35 7.42
C ALA A 43 7.49 -20.02 6.62
N ARG A 44 6.35 -19.30 6.60
CA ARG A 44 6.27 -17.98 5.97
C ARG A 44 7.22 -16.98 6.63
N ALA A 45 7.25 -16.93 7.96
CA ALA A 45 8.19 -16.10 8.68
C ALA A 45 9.65 -16.51 8.48
N ALA A 46 9.94 -17.81 8.40
CA ALA A 46 11.30 -18.32 8.15
C ALA A 46 11.82 -17.88 6.76
N ASP A 47 10.99 -17.93 5.74
CA ASP A 47 11.36 -17.45 4.39
C ASP A 47 11.64 -15.95 4.40
N LEU A 48 10.81 -15.14 5.07
CA LEU A 48 11.03 -13.70 5.17
C LEU A 48 12.32 -13.38 5.95
N ASN A 49 12.56 -14.05 7.07
CA ASN A 49 13.80 -13.90 7.84
C ASN A 49 15.02 -14.30 6.99
N ALA A 50 14.93 -15.42 6.24
CA ALA A 50 15.99 -15.87 5.35
C ALA A 50 16.24 -14.88 4.19
N ALA A 51 15.20 -14.28 3.64
CA ALA A 51 15.32 -13.24 2.61
C ALA A 51 16.03 -12.00 3.14
N PHE A 52 15.73 -11.57 4.37
CA PHE A 52 16.46 -10.48 5.01
C PHE A 52 17.91 -10.84 5.35
N ALA A 53 18.17 -12.06 5.79
CA ALA A 53 19.53 -12.49 6.11
C ALA A 53 20.43 -12.70 4.87
N ASP A 54 19.85 -12.91 3.70
CA ASP A 54 20.61 -13.21 2.47
C ASP A 54 21.23 -11.93 1.86
N PRO A 55 22.57 -11.79 1.83
CA PRO A 55 23.22 -10.60 1.27
C PRO A 55 23.06 -10.46 -0.26
N SER A 56 22.62 -11.51 -0.95
CA SER A 56 22.34 -11.45 -2.39
C SER A 56 20.97 -10.89 -2.72
N VAL A 57 20.09 -10.71 -1.72
CA VAL A 57 18.74 -10.17 -1.86
C VAL A 57 18.75 -8.68 -1.51
N ALA A 58 18.42 -7.83 -2.48
CA ALA A 58 18.29 -6.38 -2.28
C ALA A 58 16.84 -5.95 -1.96
N ALA A 59 15.86 -6.69 -2.48
CA ALA A 59 14.44 -6.40 -2.30
C ALA A 59 13.64 -7.66 -2.05
N VAL A 60 12.61 -7.55 -1.22
CA VAL A 60 11.60 -8.58 -0.97
C VAL A 60 10.26 -8.05 -1.45
N ILE A 61 9.62 -8.76 -2.37
CA ILE A 61 8.34 -8.37 -2.96
C ILE A 61 7.32 -9.46 -2.65
N ALA A 62 6.18 -9.07 -2.10
CA ALA A 62 5.10 -10.00 -1.80
C ALA A 62 4.54 -10.63 -3.09
N SER A 63 4.29 -11.93 -3.07
CA SER A 63 3.66 -12.63 -4.20
C SER A 63 2.25 -12.09 -4.47
N ILE A 64 1.47 -11.93 -3.38
CA ILE A 64 0.11 -11.41 -3.34
C ILE A 64 -0.24 -11.05 -1.88
N GLY A 65 -1.34 -10.37 -1.66
CA GLY A 65 -1.94 -10.19 -0.33
C GLY A 65 -2.47 -11.49 0.29
N GLY A 66 -3.51 -11.40 1.08
CA GLY A 66 -4.16 -12.51 1.80
C GLY A 66 -5.07 -11.98 2.90
N ASP A 67 -5.19 -12.75 4.00
CA ASP A 67 -6.09 -12.39 5.12
C ASP A 67 -5.55 -12.80 6.50
N ASP A 68 -4.34 -13.33 6.58
CA ASP A 68 -3.80 -13.91 7.83
C ASP A 68 -2.33 -13.57 8.09
N SER A 69 -1.79 -12.56 7.45
CA SER A 69 -0.37 -12.20 7.55
C SER A 69 0.05 -11.78 8.96
N ALA A 70 -0.84 -11.23 9.76
CA ALA A 70 -0.57 -10.87 11.15
C ALA A 70 -0.10 -12.09 11.99
N ARG A 71 -0.45 -13.32 11.59
CA ARG A 71 -0.05 -14.55 12.27
C ARG A 71 1.45 -14.86 12.18
N ILE A 72 2.16 -14.25 11.23
CA ILE A 72 3.61 -14.48 11.10
C ILE A 72 4.44 -13.55 11.99
N LEU A 73 3.89 -12.40 12.40
CA LEU A 73 4.62 -11.36 13.13
C LEU A 73 5.35 -11.88 14.40
N PRO A 74 4.78 -12.81 15.21
CA PRO A 74 5.48 -13.35 16.37
C PRO A 74 6.74 -14.16 16.06
N TYR A 75 6.93 -14.57 14.80
CA TYR A 75 8.04 -15.42 14.34
C TYR A 75 9.05 -14.66 13.49
N LEU A 76 8.84 -13.37 13.25
CA LEU A 76 9.81 -12.52 12.55
C LEU A 76 10.99 -12.20 13.46
N ASP A 77 12.19 -12.30 12.91
CA ASP A 77 13.43 -11.99 13.61
C ASP A 77 13.75 -10.49 13.43
N ALA A 78 13.38 -9.73 14.46
CA ALA A 78 13.55 -8.27 14.45
C ALA A 78 15.03 -7.86 14.36
N ASP A 79 15.96 -8.64 14.91
CA ASP A 79 17.38 -8.31 14.90
C ASP A 79 17.99 -8.58 13.53
N VAL A 80 17.63 -9.69 12.88
CA VAL A 80 18.03 -9.97 11.50
C VAL A 80 17.50 -8.90 10.55
N ILE A 81 16.22 -8.54 10.66
CA ILE A 81 15.60 -7.53 9.80
C ILE A 81 16.28 -6.16 9.99
N ARG A 82 16.51 -5.74 11.23
CA ARG A 82 17.15 -4.46 11.54
C ARG A 82 18.61 -4.39 11.07
N ALA A 83 19.32 -5.51 11.17
CA ALA A 83 20.72 -5.60 10.76
C ALA A 83 20.92 -5.65 9.24
N ASN A 84 19.88 -5.97 8.48
CA ASN A 84 19.95 -6.15 7.03
C ASN A 84 18.82 -5.37 6.33
N PRO A 85 18.83 -4.02 6.37
CA PRO A 85 17.78 -3.22 5.75
C PRO A 85 17.68 -3.49 4.24
N LYS A 86 16.47 -3.74 3.76
CA LYS A 86 16.15 -4.04 2.36
C LYS A 86 14.81 -3.41 1.98
N ILE A 87 14.60 -3.24 0.70
CA ILE A 87 13.26 -2.92 0.19
C ILE A 87 12.33 -4.07 0.56
N LEU A 88 11.24 -3.77 1.28
CA LEU A 88 10.10 -4.67 1.45
C LEU A 88 8.89 -4.02 0.83
N MET A 89 8.33 -4.63 -0.22
CA MET A 89 7.21 -4.08 -0.97
C MET A 89 6.04 -5.06 -1.07
N GLY A 90 4.86 -4.54 -0.93
CA GLY A 90 3.58 -5.22 -1.05
C GLY A 90 2.44 -4.32 -0.57
N TRP A 91 1.23 -4.84 -0.57
CA TRP A 91 0.02 -4.12 -0.18
C TRP A 91 -1.04 -5.07 0.35
N SER A 92 -2.26 -4.60 0.61
CA SER A 92 -3.33 -5.44 1.16
C SER A 92 -2.87 -6.08 2.48
N ASP A 93 -3.04 -7.37 2.67
CA ASP A 93 -2.64 -8.11 3.88
C ASP A 93 -1.14 -7.95 4.23
N THR A 94 -0.26 -7.67 3.24
CA THR A 94 1.17 -7.40 3.48
C THR A 94 1.40 -6.17 4.36
N CYS A 95 0.42 -5.28 4.52
CA CYS A 95 0.52 -4.10 5.37
C CYS A 95 0.95 -4.41 6.80
N THR A 96 0.61 -5.58 7.34
CA THR A 96 1.05 -5.98 8.69
C THR A 96 2.57 -6.12 8.79
N GLN A 97 3.21 -6.68 7.75
CA GLN A 97 4.67 -6.82 7.69
C GLN A 97 5.35 -5.49 7.39
N LEU A 98 4.73 -4.65 6.53
CA LEU A 98 5.24 -3.30 6.25
C LEU A 98 5.30 -2.49 7.54
N VAL A 99 4.22 -2.47 8.32
CA VAL A 99 4.17 -1.78 9.62
C VAL A 99 5.15 -2.39 10.62
N PHE A 100 5.26 -3.73 10.70
CA PHE A 100 6.22 -4.38 11.58
C PHE A 100 7.65 -3.93 11.26
N CYS A 101 8.09 -4.00 10.01
CA CYS A 101 9.42 -3.60 9.59
C CYS A 101 9.64 -2.08 9.70
N HIS A 102 8.61 -1.28 9.44
CA HIS A 102 8.66 0.17 9.67
C HIS A 102 8.93 0.51 11.14
N ASN A 103 8.26 -0.17 12.07
CA ASN A 103 8.49 -0.01 13.51
C ASN A 103 9.91 -0.41 13.96
N LEU A 104 10.64 -1.18 13.15
CA LEU A 104 12.06 -1.49 13.34
C LEU A 104 13.00 -0.42 12.76
N GLY A 105 12.45 0.63 12.14
CA GLY A 105 13.21 1.74 11.55
C GLY A 105 13.47 1.64 10.05
N LEU A 106 12.85 0.68 9.35
CA LEU A 106 12.99 0.54 7.91
C LEU A 106 11.98 1.43 7.17
N VAL A 107 12.38 1.95 6.01
CA VAL A 107 11.44 2.39 4.98
C VAL A 107 10.86 1.14 4.32
N THR A 108 9.54 1.04 4.28
CA THR A 108 8.81 -0.05 3.63
C THR A 108 7.85 0.51 2.59
N PHE A 109 7.48 -0.27 1.59
CA PHE A 109 6.82 0.23 0.40
C PHE A 109 5.44 -0.39 0.22
N HIS A 110 4.39 0.40 0.43
CA HIS A 110 3.04 0.03 0.03
C HIS A 110 2.94 0.20 -1.49
N GLY A 111 2.86 -0.89 -2.22
CA GLY A 111 2.92 -0.87 -3.68
C GLY A 111 2.73 -2.26 -4.29
N PRO A 112 2.84 -2.40 -5.61
CA PRO A 112 2.45 -3.59 -6.35
C PRO A 112 3.10 -4.87 -5.83
N ALA A 113 2.31 -5.94 -5.76
CA ALA A 113 2.76 -7.32 -5.55
C ALA A 113 3.04 -8.00 -6.89
N VAL A 114 3.66 -9.19 -6.85
CA VAL A 114 4.01 -9.94 -8.08
C VAL A 114 2.79 -10.21 -8.95
N MET A 115 1.69 -10.69 -8.35
CA MET A 115 0.47 -11.05 -9.09
C MET A 115 -0.45 -9.87 -9.34
N ALA A 116 -0.52 -8.92 -8.41
CA ALA A 116 -1.37 -7.74 -8.49
C ALA A 116 -0.50 -6.49 -8.64
N GLY A 117 -0.53 -5.89 -9.82
CA GLY A 117 0.28 -4.75 -10.25
C GLY A 117 1.45 -5.15 -11.14
N LEU A 118 2.44 -5.95 -10.68
CA LEU A 118 3.60 -6.27 -11.52
C LEU A 118 3.25 -7.16 -12.71
N ALA A 119 2.36 -8.13 -12.57
CA ALA A 119 1.92 -8.97 -13.68
C ALA A 119 1.20 -8.17 -14.79
N GLN A 120 0.60 -7.04 -14.47
CA GLN A 120 -0.12 -6.16 -15.37
C GLN A 120 0.68 -4.94 -15.84
N LEU A 121 1.89 -4.74 -15.32
CA LEU A 121 2.72 -3.54 -15.53
C LEU A 121 2.96 -3.20 -17.01
N TRP A 122 2.95 -4.20 -17.87
CA TRP A 122 3.10 -4.05 -19.33
C TRP A 122 2.02 -3.15 -19.96
N ASN A 123 0.87 -3.05 -19.32
CA ASN A 123 -0.26 -2.23 -19.79
C ASN A 123 -0.19 -0.78 -19.32
N PHE A 124 0.73 -0.46 -18.39
CA PHE A 124 0.81 0.82 -17.67
C PHE A 124 2.23 1.39 -17.68
N PRO A 125 2.69 1.98 -18.83
CA PRO A 125 4.04 2.52 -18.93
C PRO A 125 4.33 3.62 -17.92
N GLU A 126 3.31 4.40 -17.51
CA GLU A 126 3.44 5.44 -16.49
C GLU A 126 3.70 4.85 -15.09
N ALA A 127 3.08 3.70 -14.79
CA ALA A 127 3.33 2.98 -13.54
C ALA A 127 4.74 2.36 -13.50
N GLU A 128 5.24 1.88 -14.65
CA GLU A 128 6.63 1.44 -14.74
C GLU A 128 7.60 2.61 -14.54
N ALA A 129 7.34 3.75 -15.15
CA ALA A 129 8.16 4.95 -14.96
C ALA A 129 8.18 5.38 -13.48
N HIS A 130 7.01 5.37 -12.81
CA HIS A 130 6.89 5.63 -11.38
C HIS A 130 7.69 4.62 -10.54
N LEU A 131 7.56 3.32 -10.84
CA LEU A 131 8.31 2.27 -10.14
C LEU A 131 9.82 2.46 -10.28
N ARG A 132 10.30 2.80 -11.49
CA ARG A 132 11.73 3.06 -11.73
C ARG A 132 12.22 4.28 -10.98
N ALA A 133 11.49 5.39 -11.04
CA ALA A 133 11.81 6.61 -10.31
C ALA A 133 11.83 6.39 -8.79
N MET A 134 10.93 5.53 -8.26
CA MET A 134 10.84 5.26 -6.83
C MET A 134 11.95 4.34 -6.32
N LEU A 135 12.28 3.27 -7.05
CA LEU A 135 13.11 2.17 -6.53
C LEU A 135 14.52 2.09 -7.15
N PHE A 136 14.76 2.69 -8.32
CA PHE A 136 16.03 2.57 -9.03
C PHE A 136 16.75 3.91 -9.26
N GLU A 137 16.03 5.03 -9.13
CA GLU A 137 16.54 6.37 -9.44
C GLU A 137 16.30 7.30 -8.24
N PRO A 138 17.14 7.21 -7.17
CA PRO A 138 16.97 8.06 -6.00
C PRO A 138 16.89 9.54 -6.38
N SER A 139 15.88 10.23 -5.88
CA SER A 139 15.64 11.65 -6.17
C SER A 139 15.29 12.41 -4.90
N GLU A 140 15.81 13.62 -4.76
CA GLU A 140 15.46 14.54 -3.66
C GLU A 140 13.98 14.93 -3.64
N SER A 141 13.27 14.76 -4.76
CA SER A 141 11.84 15.01 -4.85
C SER A 141 11.20 14.17 -5.95
N LEU A 142 10.07 13.53 -5.62
CA LEU A 142 9.26 12.76 -6.57
C LEU A 142 7.82 13.28 -6.52
N LEU A 143 7.38 13.91 -7.61
CA LEU A 143 5.99 14.33 -7.77
C LEU A 143 5.12 13.12 -8.13
N TYR A 144 4.02 12.94 -7.41
CA TYR A 144 2.99 11.98 -7.78
C TYR A 144 2.05 12.62 -8.79
N GLU A 145 1.95 12.02 -9.95
CA GLU A 145 1.03 12.43 -11.00
C GLU A 145 -0.07 11.39 -11.18
N PRO A 146 -1.32 11.81 -11.42
CA PRO A 146 -2.40 10.85 -11.65
C PRO A 146 -2.11 10.00 -12.88
N PHE A 147 -2.39 8.71 -12.80
CA PHE A 147 -2.33 7.85 -13.98
C PHE A 147 -3.49 8.21 -14.93
N PRO A 148 -3.25 8.30 -16.24
CA PRO A 148 -4.28 8.77 -17.20
C PRO A 148 -5.46 7.80 -17.32
N ARG A 149 -5.25 6.52 -17.00
CA ARG A 149 -6.27 5.47 -17.06
C ARG A 149 -6.04 4.46 -15.95
N TRP A 150 -7.13 3.85 -15.51
CA TRP A 150 -7.13 2.85 -14.46
C TRP A 150 -8.19 1.78 -14.69
N THR A 151 -8.10 0.66 -13.99
CA THR A 151 -9.10 -0.40 -13.97
C THR A 151 -9.55 -0.71 -12.55
N ASN A 152 -10.83 -1.03 -12.39
CA ASN A 152 -11.45 -1.22 -11.08
C ASN A 152 -11.26 -2.64 -10.52
N SER A 153 -10.80 -3.59 -11.34
CA SER A 153 -10.67 -4.98 -10.93
C SER A 153 -9.59 -5.74 -11.72
N TYR A 154 -9.39 -6.98 -11.34
CA TYR A 154 -8.49 -7.92 -12.02
C TYR A 154 -9.30 -8.98 -12.74
N LEU A 155 -8.84 -9.38 -13.93
CA LEU A 155 -9.36 -10.54 -14.63
C LEU A 155 -9.10 -11.82 -13.84
N ASP A 156 -9.89 -12.88 -14.10
CA ASP A 156 -9.64 -14.20 -13.50
C ASP A 156 -8.22 -14.68 -13.80
N TRP A 157 -7.42 -14.81 -12.76
CA TRP A 157 -6.00 -15.17 -12.84
C TRP A 157 -5.74 -16.61 -13.27
N ASN A 158 -6.77 -17.46 -13.29
CA ASN A 158 -6.67 -18.86 -13.70
C ASN A 158 -7.08 -19.07 -15.18
N ALA A 159 -7.73 -18.08 -15.80
CA ALA A 159 -8.19 -18.18 -17.17
C ALA A 159 -7.02 -17.95 -18.16
N PRO A 160 -6.71 -18.93 -19.04
CA PRO A 160 -5.56 -18.83 -19.96
C PRO A 160 -5.59 -17.62 -20.89
N ASP A 161 -6.79 -17.19 -21.28
CA ASP A 161 -6.97 -16.07 -22.22
C ASP A 161 -6.74 -14.70 -21.59
N ASN A 162 -6.51 -14.65 -20.28
CA ASN A 162 -6.30 -13.41 -19.53
C ASN A 162 -4.82 -13.05 -19.31
N ASP A 163 -3.88 -13.88 -19.76
CA ASP A 163 -2.45 -13.63 -19.64
C ASP A 163 -2.06 -12.28 -20.25
N GLY A 164 -1.51 -11.37 -19.41
CA GLY A 164 -1.06 -10.05 -19.83
C GLY A 164 -2.18 -9.07 -20.19
N ARG A 165 -3.43 -9.40 -19.91
CA ARG A 165 -4.60 -8.54 -20.13
C ARG A 165 -5.04 -7.88 -18.85
N VAL A 166 -5.73 -6.75 -18.98
CA VAL A 166 -6.37 -6.02 -17.90
C VAL A 166 -7.86 -5.84 -18.19
N GLU A 167 -8.64 -5.61 -17.15
CA GLU A 167 -10.04 -5.18 -17.28
C GLU A 167 -10.17 -3.88 -18.07
N ALA A 168 -11.40 -3.54 -18.45
CA ALA A 168 -11.68 -2.32 -19.19
C ALA A 168 -11.15 -1.08 -18.47
N LEU A 169 -10.30 -0.35 -19.18
CA LEU A 169 -9.67 0.87 -18.67
C LEU A 169 -10.68 2.02 -18.65
N GLN A 170 -10.70 2.73 -17.53
CA GLN A 170 -11.46 3.94 -17.32
C GLN A 170 -10.52 5.15 -17.37
N PRO A 171 -10.97 6.32 -17.88
CA PRO A 171 -10.18 7.54 -17.78
C PRO A 171 -10.05 7.98 -16.31
N HIS A 172 -8.98 8.72 -16.02
CA HIS A 172 -8.82 9.35 -14.71
C HIS A 172 -9.97 10.34 -14.45
N ASP A 173 -10.56 10.26 -13.27
CA ASP A 173 -11.73 11.05 -12.84
C ASP A 173 -11.37 12.19 -11.85
N GLY A 174 -10.08 12.37 -11.54
CA GLY A 174 -9.56 13.42 -10.66
C GLY A 174 -9.45 12.97 -9.19
N TRP A 175 -8.58 13.65 -8.45
CA TRP A 175 -8.52 13.56 -7.00
C TRP A 175 -9.47 14.57 -6.38
N ASN A 176 -10.14 14.19 -5.31
CA ASN A 176 -11.06 15.07 -4.61
C ASN A 176 -10.34 15.71 -3.41
N TRP A 177 -10.07 17.01 -3.50
CA TRP A 177 -9.49 17.81 -2.42
C TRP A 177 -10.61 18.29 -1.52
N LEU A 178 -10.85 17.60 -0.41
CA LEU A 178 -12.05 17.79 0.40
C LEU A 178 -11.86 18.84 1.49
N SER A 179 -10.63 19.00 2.04
CA SER A 179 -10.34 19.89 3.15
C SER A 179 -8.88 20.32 3.15
N GLY A 180 -8.54 21.33 3.94
CA GLY A 180 -7.19 21.85 4.13
C GLY A 180 -6.89 23.10 3.32
N ASN A 181 -5.76 23.73 3.64
CA ASN A 181 -5.19 24.88 2.94
C ASN A 181 -3.68 24.92 3.11
N GLY A 182 -2.99 25.64 2.21
CA GLY A 182 -1.54 25.75 2.21
C GLY A 182 -0.83 24.40 1.99
N ALA A 183 0.45 24.39 2.26
CA ALA A 183 1.30 23.19 2.18
C ALA A 183 1.57 22.63 3.58
N ARG A 184 1.53 21.30 3.69
CA ARG A 184 1.93 20.56 4.89
C ARG A 184 2.84 19.42 4.53
N SER A 185 3.84 19.19 5.38
CA SER A 185 4.79 18.07 5.20
C SER A 185 4.68 17.12 6.37
N GLY A 186 4.88 15.84 6.09
CA GLY A 186 4.86 14.80 7.11
C GLY A 186 5.36 13.47 6.59
N ARG A 187 5.73 12.58 7.50
CA ARG A 187 6.16 11.23 7.13
C ARG A 187 4.96 10.36 6.79
N LEU A 188 5.04 9.66 5.67
CA LEU A 188 3.99 8.74 5.23
C LEU A 188 3.83 7.56 6.18
N PHE A 189 2.60 7.20 6.48
CA PHE A 189 2.23 5.97 7.17
C PHE A 189 0.82 5.56 6.74
N GLY A 190 0.59 4.27 6.51
CA GLY A 190 -0.74 3.79 6.15
C GLY A 190 -0.76 2.41 5.52
N GLY A 191 -1.83 2.15 4.77
CA GLY A 191 -2.09 0.89 4.08
C GLY A 191 -3.57 0.56 3.95
N CYS A 192 -3.88 -0.70 3.76
CA CYS A 192 -5.26 -1.21 3.74
C CYS A 192 -5.91 -1.02 5.11
N ILE A 193 -6.99 -0.25 5.17
CA ILE A 193 -7.61 0.15 6.44
C ILE A 193 -8.11 -1.04 7.24
N GLU A 194 -8.69 -2.05 6.58
CA GLU A 194 -9.17 -3.29 7.20
C GLU A 194 -8.03 -4.09 7.82
N VAL A 195 -6.89 -4.16 7.13
CA VAL A 195 -5.71 -4.90 7.59
C VAL A 195 -5.04 -4.19 8.77
N LEU A 196 -4.99 -2.87 8.75
CA LEU A 196 -4.46 -2.08 9.86
C LEU A 196 -5.26 -2.28 11.15
N GLU A 197 -6.57 -2.61 11.06
CA GLU A 197 -7.38 -2.95 12.23
C GLU A 197 -6.84 -4.17 13.00
N PHE A 198 -6.21 -5.14 12.31
CA PHE A 198 -5.60 -6.31 12.98
C PHE A 198 -4.43 -5.95 13.89
N LEU A 199 -3.83 -4.78 13.68
CA LEU A 199 -2.71 -4.30 14.49
C LEU A 199 -3.15 -3.42 15.65
N LYS A 200 -4.32 -2.77 15.56
CA LYS A 200 -4.84 -1.90 16.63
C LYS A 200 -5.01 -2.68 17.93
N GLY A 201 -4.54 -2.10 19.01
CA GLY A 201 -4.52 -2.75 20.32
C GLY A 201 -3.42 -3.82 20.51
N SER A 202 -2.60 -4.10 19.50
CA SER A 202 -1.43 -4.97 19.63
C SER A 202 -0.16 -4.14 19.94
N ARG A 203 0.91 -4.83 20.36
CA ARG A 203 2.23 -4.20 20.55
C ARG A 203 2.86 -3.65 19.27
N HIS A 204 2.29 -3.95 18.13
CA HIS A 204 2.77 -3.50 16.81
C HIS A 204 2.07 -2.22 16.33
N TRP A 205 1.02 -1.77 17.05
CA TRP A 205 0.35 -0.53 16.72
C TRP A 205 1.08 0.66 17.35
N PRO A 206 1.30 1.76 16.61
CA PRO A 206 1.97 2.94 17.14
C PRO A 206 1.22 3.61 18.29
N GLY A 207 1.96 4.19 19.22
CA GLY A 207 1.42 5.01 20.29
C GLY A 207 1.00 6.41 19.82
N GLU A 208 0.40 7.18 20.72
CA GLU A 208 -0.22 8.48 20.42
C GLU A 208 0.74 9.50 19.79
N ASP A 209 1.96 9.63 20.33
CA ASP A 209 2.95 10.63 19.85
C ASP A 209 3.45 10.33 18.43
N PHE A 210 3.31 9.08 17.96
CA PHE A 210 3.71 8.68 16.61
C PHE A 210 2.96 9.47 15.53
N TRP A 211 1.73 9.86 15.78
CA TRP A 211 0.85 10.49 14.80
C TRP A 211 1.19 11.95 14.49
N THR A 212 2.05 12.56 15.31
CA THR A 212 2.49 13.94 15.09
C THR A 212 3.22 14.06 13.75
N ASP A 213 2.75 14.97 12.91
CA ASP A 213 3.30 15.24 11.58
C ASP A 213 3.33 14.00 10.67
N ARG A 214 2.31 13.11 10.76
CA ARG A 214 2.13 12.03 9.80
C ARG A 214 1.15 12.41 8.71
N ILE A 215 1.47 12.06 7.48
CA ILE A 215 0.49 11.99 6.40
C ILE A 215 0.00 10.55 6.38
N LEU A 216 -1.24 10.35 6.84
CA LEU A 216 -1.89 9.05 6.85
C LEU A 216 -2.46 8.75 5.49
N PHE A 217 -2.13 7.59 4.91
CA PHE A 217 -2.77 7.10 3.69
C PHE A 217 -3.52 5.80 3.96
N LEU A 218 -4.78 5.74 3.52
CA LEU A 218 -5.67 4.61 3.75
C LEU A 218 -6.33 4.20 2.43
N GLU A 219 -6.56 2.91 2.24
CA GLU A 219 -7.31 2.39 1.11
C GLU A 219 -8.19 1.22 1.55
N THR A 220 -9.22 0.92 0.76
CA THR A 220 -10.20 -0.16 1.04
C THR A 220 -9.96 -1.34 0.11
N SER A 221 -10.14 -2.56 0.64
CA SER A 221 -9.92 -3.80 -0.10
C SER A 221 -11.02 -4.10 -1.14
N GLU A 222 -10.80 -5.22 -1.86
CA GLU A 222 -11.79 -5.82 -2.78
C GLU A 222 -13.05 -6.33 -2.07
N ASP A 223 -13.00 -6.53 -0.77
CA ASP A 223 -14.18 -6.94 0.01
C ASP A 223 -15.24 -5.83 0.09
N LYS A 224 -14.88 -4.62 -0.36
CA LYS A 224 -15.76 -3.48 -0.43
C LYS A 224 -16.46 -3.24 0.91
N PRO A 225 -15.74 -2.82 1.96
CA PRO A 225 -16.35 -2.53 3.26
C PRO A 225 -17.49 -1.54 3.10
N THR A 226 -18.49 -1.65 3.93
CA THR A 226 -19.59 -0.67 3.93
C THR A 226 -19.07 0.70 4.36
N ILE A 227 -19.72 1.76 3.91
CA ILE A 227 -19.37 3.13 4.30
C ILE A 227 -19.44 3.31 5.82
N ASP A 228 -20.38 2.65 6.49
CA ASP A 228 -20.45 2.63 7.95
C ASP A 228 -19.24 1.95 8.61
N GLN A 229 -18.71 0.87 8.02
CA GLN A 229 -17.47 0.25 8.53
C GLN A 229 -16.30 1.23 8.42
N VAL A 230 -16.15 1.88 7.26
CA VAL A 230 -15.10 2.91 7.09
C VAL A 230 -15.29 4.05 8.09
N ARG A 231 -16.51 4.51 8.31
CA ARG A 231 -16.84 5.53 9.32
C ARG A 231 -16.39 5.10 10.72
N TYR A 232 -16.66 3.87 11.13
CA TYR A 232 -16.23 3.36 12.45
C TYR A 232 -14.70 3.29 12.57
N TRP A 233 -14.01 2.89 11.53
CA TRP A 233 -12.55 2.85 11.54
C TRP A 233 -11.95 4.26 11.59
N LEU A 234 -12.48 5.21 10.84
CA LEU A 234 -12.07 6.62 10.92
C LEU A 234 -12.36 7.21 12.30
N PHE A 235 -13.52 6.90 12.88
CA PHE A 235 -13.84 7.29 14.25
C PHE A 235 -12.82 6.74 15.25
N ASN A 236 -12.37 5.49 15.05
CA ASN A 236 -11.33 4.89 15.89
C ASN A 236 -9.98 5.64 15.75
N TYR A 237 -9.58 6.09 14.55
CA TYR A 237 -8.42 6.97 14.39
C TYR A 237 -8.61 8.30 15.11
N GLY A 238 -9.80 8.87 15.05
CA GLY A 238 -10.11 10.13 15.75
C GLY A 238 -9.96 10.02 17.26
N ILE A 239 -10.52 8.97 17.90
CA ILE A 239 -10.40 8.77 19.37
C ILE A 239 -8.95 8.45 19.81
N GLN A 240 -8.08 8.03 18.90
CA GLN A 240 -6.64 7.87 19.12
C GLN A 240 -5.87 9.19 18.98
N GLY A 241 -6.56 10.31 18.69
CA GLY A 241 -5.94 11.63 18.52
C GLY A 241 -5.22 11.82 17.18
N VAL A 242 -5.45 10.95 16.20
CA VAL A 242 -4.80 11.05 14.87
C VAL A 242 -5.25 12.32 14.15
N CYS A 243 -6.54 12.65 14.21
CA CYS A 243 -7.10 13.83 13.53
C CYS A 243 -6.50 15.15 14.00
N ASP A 244 -6.06 15.23 15.27
CA ASP A 244 -5.47 16.43 15.86
C ASP A 244 -3.98 16.59 15.53
N ARG A 245 -3.28 15.48 15.23
CA ARG A 245 -1.82 15.43 15.12
C ARG A 245 -1.32 15.25 13.71
N ALA A 246 -2.12 14.62 12.85
CA ALA A 246 -1.71 14.31 11.48
C ALA A 246 -1.50 15.58 10.63
N ALA A 247 -0.57 15.52 9.69
CA ALA A 247 -0.32 16.56 8.71
C ALA A 247 -1.23 16.43 7.47
N GLY A 248 -1.85 15.27 7.24
CA GLY A 248 -2.76 15.03 6.12
C GLY A 248 -3.38 13.64 6.15
N LEU A 249 -4.47 13.48 5.40
CA LEU A 249 -5.16 12.22 5.18
C LEU A 249 -5.37 12.01 3.68
N LEU A 250 -4.83 10.91 3.16
CA LEU A 250 -4.96 10.49 1.78
C LEU A 250 -5.81 9.21 1.73
N ILE A 251 -6.80 9.18 0.84
CA ILE A 251 -7.63 7.99 0.64
C ILE A 251 -7.46 7.50 -0.79
N GLY A 252 -7.07 6.25 -0.93
CA GLY A 252 -6.93 5.57 -2.21
C GLY A 252 -8.28 5.39 -2.92
N ARG A 253 -8.21 5.13 -4.23
CA ARG A 253 -9.41 4.90 -5.03
C ARG A 253 -10.15 3.66 -4.52
N ALA A 254 -11.38 3.86 -4.04
CA ALA A 254 -12.20 2.80 -3.47
C ALA A 254 -12.69 1.82 -4.54
N ARG A 255 -12.20 0.57 -4.49
CA ARG A 255 -12.54 -0.48 -5.45
C ARG A 255 -13.99 -0.91 -5.31
N GLY A 256 -14.69 -1.01 -6.44
CA GLY A 256 -16.05 -1.53 -6.51
C GLY A 256 -17.14 -0.57 -6.04
N TYR A 257 -16.80 0.61 -5.56
CA TYR A 257 -17.78 1.64 -5.20
C TYR A 257 -18.30 2.34 -6.45
N SER A 258 -19.62 2.55 -6.50
CA SER A 258 -20.27 3.39 -7.51
C SER A 258 -19.91 4.87 -7.31
N ALA A 259 -20.25 5.73 -8.27
CA ALA A 259 -20.03 7.16 -8.14
C ALA A 259 -20.76 7.75 -6.92
N ASP A 260 -21.99 7.31 -6.67
CA ASP A 260 -22.80 7.75 -5.52
C ASP A 260 -22.19 7.28 -4.20
N GLU A 261 -21.74 6.02 -4.13
CA GLU A 261 -21.05 5.48 -2.94
C GLU A 261 -19.71 6.20 -2.66
N LYS A 262 -18.99 6.60 -3.70
CA LYS A 262 -17.76 7.42 -3.53
C LYS A 262 -18.06 8.80 -2.97
N GLN A 263 -19.13 9.45 -3.43
CA GLN A 263 -19.59 10.72 -2.87
C GLN A 263 -20.04 10.59 -1.41
N GLU A 264 -20.77 9.52 -1.10
CA GLU A 264 -21.17 9.23 0.28
C GLU A 264 -19.96 8.95 1.17
N LEU A 265 -18.95 8.24 0.67
CA LEU A 265 -17.68 8.01 1.36
C LEU A 265 -16.96 9.32 1.64
N ASP A 266 -16.84 10.22 0.66
CA ASP A 266 -16.25 11.55 0.82
C ASP A 266 -16.99 12.36 1.91
N GLN A 267 -18.34 12.32 1.90
CA GLN A 267 -19.14 13.01 2.90
C GLN A 267 -18.91 12.43 4.30
N VAL A 268 -18.89 11.11 4.44
CA VAL A 268 -18.65 10.44 5.72
C VAL A 268 -17.25 10.73 6.27
N ILE A 269 -16.22 10.83 5.40
CA ILE A 269 -14.88 11.23 5.80
C ILE A 269 -14.90 12.65 6.38
N ILE A 270 -15.54 13.60 5.70
CA ILE A 270 -15.67 14.99 6.17
C ILE A 270 -16.46 15.05 7.46
N ASP A 271 -17.62 14.41 7.53
CA ASP A 271 -18.48 14.44 8.72
C ASP A 271 -17.77 13.86 9.94
N THR A 272 -16.95 12.83 9.75
CA THR A 272 -16.20 12.20 10.82
C THR A 272 -14.97 13.05 11.20
N VAL A 273 -14.07 13.30 10.27
CA VAL A 273 -12.76 13.92 10.56
C VAL A 273 -12.92 15.41 10.89
N VAL A 274 -13.68 16.13 10.10
CA VAL A 274 -13.89 17.56 10.30
C VAL A 274 -15.04 17.82 11.26
N GLY A 275 -16.20 17.17 11.03
CA GLY A 275 -17.41 17.44 11.81
C GLY A 275 -17.33 16.96 13.25
N GLN A 276 -16.92 15.71 13.49
CA GLN A 276 -16.90 15.13 14.84
C GLN A 276 -15.60 15.42 15.60
N PHE A 277 -14.46 15.40 14.92
CA PHE A 277 -13.14 15.63 15.54
C PHE A 277 -12.58 17.02 15.32
N GLY A 278 -13.29 17.92 14.62
CA GLY A 278 -12.91 19.33 14.51
C GLY A 278 -11.69 19.64 13.64
N ALA A 279 -11.16 18.68 12.86
CA ALA A 279 -9.91 18.80 12.10
C ALA A 279 -10.08 19.61 10.79
N SER A 280 -10.69 20.80 10.85
CA SER A 280 -11.04 21.60 9.66
C SER A 280 -9.84 22.11 8.85
N GLY A 281 -8.65 22.16 9.45
CA GLY A 281 -7.41 22.54 8.78
C GLY A 281 -6.59 21.36 8.25
N LEU A 282 -7.04 20.11 8.44
CA LEU A 282 -6.34 18.93 7.98
C LEU A 282 -6.54 18.77 6.45
N PRO A 283 -5.47 18.70 5.64
CA PRO A 283 -5.58 18.31 4.26
C PRO A 283 -6.17 16.92 4.13
N ILE A 284 -7.26 16.79 3.35
CA ILE A 284 -7.91 15.51 3.05
C ILE A 284 -8.07 15.39 1.56
N VAL A 285 -7.49 14.35 0.97
CA VAL A 285 -7.57 14.08 -0.48
C VAL A 285 -8.03 12.64 -0.69
N THR A 286 -9.03 12.44 -1.55
CA THR A 286 -9.59 11.12 -1.86
C THR A 286 -9.48 10.78 -3.34
N ASN A 287 -9.85 9.56 -3.71
CA ASN A 287 -9.79 9.01 -5.06
C ASN A 287 -8.37 9.02 -5.66
N MET A 288 -7.35 8.80 -4.84
CA MET A 288 -5.94 8.82 -5.25
C MET A 288 -5.50 7.46 -5.82
N ASP A 289 -4.46 7.47 -6.63
CA ASP A 289 -4.04 6.33 -7.45
C ASP A 289 -3.26 5.26 -6.67
N PHE A 290 -3.81 4.78 -5.57
CA PHE A 290 -3.27 3.66 -4.78
C PHE A 290 -4.39 2.80 -4.21
N GLY A 291 -4.05 1.58 -3.78
CA GLY A 291 -4.97 0.60 -3.23
C GLY A 291 -5.36 -0.49 -4.22
N HIS A 292 -6.58 -1.02 -4.13
CA HIS A 292 -7.03 -2.23 -4.85
C HIS A 292 -7.50 -1.98 -6.29
N THR A 293 -7.07 -0.91 -6.93
CA THR A 293 -7.26 -0.62 -8.36
C THR A 293 -5.90 -0.63 -9.08
N ASP A 294 -5.86 -0.80 -10.39
CA ASP A 294 -4.63 -0.86 -11.17
C ASP A 294 -4.61 0.23 -12.26
N PRO A 295 -3.50 0.95 -12.47
CA PRO A 295 -2.24 0.87 -11.75
C PRO A 295 -2.28 1.59 -10.38
N GLN A 296 -1.29 1.32 -9.55
CA GLN A 296 -1.16 1.92 -8.24
C GLN A 296 0.22 2.55 -8.03
N TRP A 297 0.27 3.62 -7.24
CA TRP A 297 1.51 4.21 -6.77
C TRP A 297 2.21 3.31 -5.75
N ILE A 298 3.51 3.58 -5.59
CA ILE A 298 4.30 3.09 -4.46
C ILE A 298 4.36 4.21 -3.44
N LEU A 299 3.91 3.94 -2.21
CA LEU A 299 3.94 4.87 -1.09
C LEU A 299 4.93 4.35 -0.03
N PRO A 300 6.07 5.05 0.19
CA PRO A 300 7.08 4.60 1.14
C PRO A 300 6.73 5.04 2.56
N LEU A 301 6.48 4.08 3.47
CA LEU A 301 6.25 4.36 4.88
C LEU A 301 7.52 4.94 5.51
N GLY A 302 7.38 6.06 6.20
CA GLY A 302 8.46 6.72 6.91
C GLY A 302 9.17 7.83 6.13
N VAL A 303 8.98 7.92 4.82
CA VAL A 303 9.53 8.98 3.97
C VAL A 303 8.70 10.23 4.09
N THR A 304 9.35 11.39 4.11
CA THR A 304 8.67 12.69 4.21
C THR A 304 8.08 13.09 2.87
N ALA A 305 6.80 13.43 2.90
CA ALA A 305 6.05 13.94 1.77
C ALA A 305 5.49 15.33 2.05
N GLU A 306 5.16 16.06 1.01
CA GLU A 306 4.47 17.34 1.06
C GLU A 306 3.13 17.23 0.31
N LEU A 307 2.10 17.77 0.94
CA LEU A 307 0.75 17.90 0.41
C LEU A 307 0.41 19.40 0.35
N ASP A 308 0.31 19.95 -0.86
CA ASP A 308 0.01 21.37 -1.10
C ASP A 308 -1.42 21.49 -1.64
N CYS A 309 -2.33 21.94 -0.77
CA CYS A 309 -3.75 22.11 -1.10
C CYS A 309 -4.00 23.26 -2.10
N ASP A 310 -3.17 24.31 -2.07
CA ASP A 310 -3.35 25.48 -2.94
C ASP A 310 -2.94 25.16 -4.36
N ARG A 311 -1.86 24.36 -4.53
CA ARG A 311 -1.37 23.89 -5.83
C ARG A 311 -1.99 22.57 -6.27
N ARG A 312 -2.65 21.89 -5.35
CA ARG A 312 -3.19 20.52 -5.52
C ARG A 312 -2.11 19.56 -5.98
N THR A 313 -0.99 19.52 -5.23
CA THR A 313 0.14 18.62 -5.50
C THR A 313 0.47 17.76 -4.30
N PHE A 314 0.96 16.54 -4.58
CA PHE A 314 1.48 15.61 -3.61
C PHE A 314 2.85 15.11 -4.10
N ARG A 315 3.90 15.19 -3.26
CA ARG A 315 5.25 14.79 -3.63
C ARG A 315 6.05 14.26 -2.43
N LEU A 316 7.02 13.39 -2.68
CA LEU A 316 8.09 13.14 -1.73
C LEU A 316 9.08 14.33 -1.77
N ILE A 317 9.67 14.65 -0.63
CA ILE A 317 10.66 15.71 -0.47
C ILE A 317 11.98 15.19 0.14
N GLU A 318 12.17 13.88 0.11
CA GLU A 318 13.41 13.18 0.41
C GLU A 318 13.45 11.86 -0.37
N PRO A 319 14.63 11.27 -0.63
CA PRO A 319 14.73 9.98 -1.31
C PRO A 319 14.10 8.84 -0.51
N ALA A 320 13.43 7.92 -1.21
CA ALA A 320 12.86 6.72 -0.59
C ALA A 320 13.87 5.55 -0.51
N VAL A 321 14.89 5.57 -1.34
CA VAL A 321 16.00 4.60 -1.41
C VAL A 321 17.34 5.33 -1.51
N CYS A 322 18.44 4.65 -1.17
CA CYS A 322 19.81 5.19 -1.22
C CYS A 322 20.74 4.24 -1.99
#